data_04cfe80d4b21977a5acc7dc7833e40e3
#
_entry.id   04cfe80d4b21977a5acc7dc7833e40e3
#
_cell.length_a   1.000
_cell.length_b   1.000
_cell.length_c   1.000
_cell.angle_alpha   90.00
_cell.angle_beta   90.00
_cell.angle_gamma   90.00
#
_symmetry.space_group_name_H-M   'P 1'
#
loop_
_entity.id
_entity.type
_entity.pdbx_description
1 polymer ?
#
loop_
_entity_poly.entity_id
_entity_poly.type
_entity_poly.pdbx_seq_one_letter_code
_entity_poly.pdbx_strand_id
1 'polypeptide(L)'
;VIVRSFKDLEGTDRHVKAASGTWESKRIVLAKEKVGFSLHETILYAGTETRMWYANHIEAVLCVEGEAELTNDETGEKHWIAPGTMYLLDGHERHTMRPRTDFRCVCVFNPPVTGREDHDENGIYPLLTEPEEV
;
A
#
# COMPACT_ATOMS: atom_id res chain seq x y z
N VAL A 1 -5.30 12.15 21.41
CA VAL A 1 -5.34 10.73 21.07
C VAL A 1 -6.38 10.49 19.99
N ILE A 2 -6.01 9.78 18.93
CA ILE A 2 -6.92 9.41 17.84
C ILE A 2 -7.08 7.89 17.88
N VAL A 3 -8.32 7.40 17.87
CA VAL A 3 -8.65 5.99 17.85
C VAL A 3 -9.58 5.73 16.68
N ARG A 4 -9.23 4.76 15.83
CA ARG A 4 -10.04 4.37 14.66
C ARG A 4 -10.09 2.85 14.57
N SER A 5 -11.26 2.31 14.23
CA SER A 5 -11.40 0.90 13.88
C SER A 5 -11.53 0.77 12.35
N PHE A 6 -11.31 -0.43 11.82
CA PHE A 6 -11.58 -0.69 10.40
C PHE A 6 -13.02 -0.40 10.03
N LYS A 7 -13.94 -0.71 10.92
CA LYS A 7 -15.36 -0.44 10.71
C LYS A 7 -15.66 1.05 10.55
N ASP A 8 -14.93 1.92 11.27
CA ASP A 8 -15.07 3.37 11.15
C ASP A 8 -14.64 3.88 9.76
N LEU A 9 -13.75 3.16 9.11
CA LEU A 9 -13.16 3.56 7.81
C LEU A 9 -13.92 3.02 6.61
N GLU A 10 -14.66 1.92 6.77
CA GLU A 10 -15.41 1.28 5.69
C GLU A 10 -16.41 2.25 5.05
N GLY A 11 -16.38 2.33 3.71
CA GLY A 11 -17.28 3.18 2.95
C GLY A 11 -17.01 4.68 3.05
N THR A 12 -15.95 5.09 3.74
CA THR A 12 -15.53 6.49 3.81
C THR A 12 -14.49 6.81 2.73
N ASP A 13 -14.07 8.06 2.63
CA ASP A 13 -13.01 8.48 1.72
C ASP A 13 -11.63 7.89 2.07
N ARG A 14 -11.49 7.31 3.28
CA ARG A 14 -10.28 6.58 3.69
C ARG A 14 -10.28 5.11 3.23
N HIS A 15 -11.38 4.62 2.68
CA HIS A 15 -11.48 3.28 2.11
C HIS A 15 -11.42 3.40 0.58
N VAL A 16 -10.27 3.07 0.00
CA VAL A 16 -10.00 3.21 -1.43
C VAL A 16 -9.97 1.84 -2.08
N LYS A 17 -10.72 1.71 -3.19
CA LYS A 17 -10.67 0.53 -4.06
C LYS A 17 -9.95 0.92 -5.34
N ALA A 18 -8.93 0.16 -5.71
CA ALA A 18 -8.12 0.43 -6.88
C ALA A 18 -8.94 0.36 -8.17
N ALA A 19 -8.68 1.27 -9.10
CA ALA A 19 -9.29 1.24 -10.43
C ALA A 19 -8.95 -0.04 -11.19
N SER A 20 -7.79 -0.64 -10.91
CA SER A 20 -7.37 -1.94 -11.48
C SER A 20 -8.25 -3.10 -11.05
N GLY A 21 -9.00 -2.98 -9.96
CA GLY A 21 -9.79 -4.06 -9.38
C GLY A 21 -8.95 -5.12 -8.66
N THR A 22 -7.66 -4.87 -8.41
CA THR A 22 -6.74 -5.87 -7.84
C THR A 22 -6.49 -5.70 -6.34
N TRP A 23 -6.86 -4.56 -5.76
CA TRP A 23 -6.67 -4.32 -4.33
C TRP A 23 -7.64 -3.30 -3.77
N GLU A 24 -7.72 -3.26 -2.44
CA GLU A 24 -8.37 -2.21 -1.67
C GLU A 24 -7.51 -1.83 -0.47
N SER A 25 -7.66 -0.61 0.00
CA SER A 25 -6.87 -0.08 1.12
C SER A 25 -7.73 0.76 2.05
N LYS A 26 -7.58 0.51 3.36
CA LYS A 26 -8.09 1.41 4.41
C LYS A 26 -6.94 2.26 4.90
N ARG A 27 -7.05 3.58 4.78
CA ARG A 27 -6.00 4.56 5.10
C ARG A 27 -6.21 5.07 6.51
N ILE A 28 -5.48 4.49 7.45
CA ILE A 28 -5.68 4.66 8.90
C ILE A 28 -5.07 5.97 9.38
N VAL A 29 -3.83 6.26 8.94
CA VAL A 29 -3.12 7.51 9.20
C VAL A 29 -2.68 8.09 7.87
N LEU A 30 -2.96 9.36 7.65
CA LEU A 30 -2.69 10.06 6.40
C LEU A 30 -1.84 11.31 6.64
N ALA A 31 -1.42 11.95 5.56
CA ALA A 31 -0.61 13.17 5.60
C ALA A 31 -1.25 14.27 6.45
N LYS A 32 -2.58 14.36 6.46
CA LYS A 32 -3.30 15.40 7.22
C LYS A 32 -3.19 15.25 8.74
N GLU A 33 -2.84 14.08 9.27
CA GLU A 33 -2.54 13.91 10.69
C GLU A 33 -1.18 14.50 11.08
N LYS A 34 -0.31 14.80 10.11
CA LYS A 34 0.99 15.48 10.30
C LYS A 34 1.94 14.77 11.26
N VAL A 35 2.03 13.44 11.14
CA VAL A 35 2.89 12.62 11.99
C VAL A 35 4.12 12.05 11.27
N GLY A 36 4.31 12.39 9.99
CA GLY A 36 5.51 12.04 9.23
C GLY A 36 5.46 10.69 8.49
N PHE A 37 4.34 9.98 8.56
CA PHE A 37 4.12 8.73 7.84
C PHE A 37 2.62 8.54 7.59
N SER A 38 2.29 7.62 6.69
CA SER A 38 0.93 7.11 6.57
C SER A 38 0.90 5.62 6.90
N LEU A 39 -0.23 5.14 7.40
CA LEU A 39 -0.46 3.76 7.83
C LEU A 39 -1.72 3.24 7.16
N HIS A 40 -1.60 2.07 6.52
CA HIS A 40 -2.67 1.48 5.73
C HIS A 40 -2.86 0.01 6.07
N GLU A 41 -4.11 -0.47 5.98
CA GLU A 41 -4.41 -1.88 5.81
C GLU A 41 -4.80 -2.09 4.35
N THR A 42 -4.10 -2.98 3.66
CA THR A 42 -4.34 -3.26 2.24
C THR A 42 -4.63 -4.74 2.04
N ILE A 43 -5.60 -5.02 1.18
CA ILE A 43 -5.90 -6.38 0.73
C ILE A 43 -5.65 -6.44 -0.77
N LEU A 44 -4.72 -7.32 -1.17
CA LEU A 44 -4.49 -7.68 -2.56
C LEU A 44 -5.27 -8.96 -2.84
N TYR A 45 -6.11 -8.96 -3.87
CA TYR A 45 -7.05 -10.06 -4.10
C TYR A 45 -6.37 -11.27 -4.71
N ALA A 46 -6.82 -12.45 -4.28
CA ALA A 46 -6.34 -13.73 -4.77
C ALA A 46 -6.41 -13.83 -6.31
N GLY A 47 -5.38 -14.39 -6.92
CA GLY A 47 -5.33 -14.65 -8.35
C GLY A 47 -5.10 -13.41 -9.23
N THR A 48 -4.82 -12.26 -8.63
CA THR A 48 -4.53 -11.04 -9.37
C THR A 48 -3.02 -10.82 -9.54
N GLU A 49 -2.67 -9.87 -10.38
CA GLU A 49 -1.31 -9.39 -10.55
C GLU A 49 -1.31 -7.87 -10.48
N THR A 50 -0.47 -7.30 -9.64
CA THR A 50 -0.33 -5.86 -9.52
C THR A 50 1.14 -5.48 -9.65
N ARG A 51 1.45 -4.69 -10.68
CA ARG A 51 2.78 -4.09 -10.88
C ARG A 51 2.80 -2.72 -10.22
N MET A 52 3.84 -2.47 -9.43
CA MET A 52 3.92 -1.27 -8.60
C MET A 52 5.33 -0.69 -8.65
N TRP A 53 5.37 0.63 -8.60
CA TRP A 53 6.63 1.36 -8.49
C TRP A 53 6.42 2.60 -7.62
N TYR A 54 6.97 2.57 -6.40
CA TYR A 54 6.88 3.72 -5.51
C TYR A 54 8.12 4.61 -5.67
N ALA A 55 8.20 5.31 -6.82
CA ALA A 55 9.30 6.20 -7.15
C ALA A 55 9.37 7.42 -6.21
N ASN A 56 8.26 7.77 -5.57
CA ASN A 56 8.13 8.95 -4.71
C ASN A 56 8.05 8.60 -3.21
N HIS A 57 8.00 7.31 -2.86
CA HIS A 57 7.77 6.86 -1.49
C HIS A 57 8.69 5.69 -1.14
N ILE A 58 8.95 5.55 0.15
CA ILE A 58 9.48 4.31 0.74
C ILE A 58 8.29 3.60 1.38
N GLU A 59 8.19 2.29 1.22
CA GLU A 59 7.12 1.51 1.81
C GLU A 59 7.68 0.31 2.58
N ALA A 60 7.20 0.15 3.81
CA ALA A 60 7.34 -1.09 4.57
C ALA A 60 6.01 -1.84 4.58
N VAL A 61 6.03 -3.15 4.34
CA VAL A 61 4.84 -3.99 4.26
C VAL A 61 5.00 -5.19 5.18
N LEU A 62 4.05 -5.38 6.08
CA LEU A 62 3.98 -6.55 6.94
C LEU A 62 2.76 -7.39 6.57
N CYS A 63 2.98 -8.63 6.14
CA CYS A 63 1.90 -9.57 5.88
C CYS A 63 1.28 -10.05 7.20
N VAL A 64 -0.04 -9.99 7.30
CA VAL A 64 -0.80 -10.48 8.47
C VAL A 64 -1.69 -11.67 8.13
N GLU A 65 -2.15 -11.79 6.88
CA GLU A 65 -2.95 -12.92 6.40
C GLU A 65 -2.65 -13.19 4.93
N GLY A 66 -2.78 -14.45 4.53
CA GLY A 66 -2.62 -14.86 3.14
C GLY A 66 -1.18 -15.03 2.71
N GLU A 67 -1.01 -15.34 1.44
CA GLU A 67 0.30 -15.63 0.83
C GLU A 67 0.39 -14.99 -0.56
N ALA A 68 1.56 -14.48 -0.91
CA ALA A 68 1.81 -13.89 -2.21
C ALA A 68 3.25 -14.11 -2.67
N GLU A 69 3.47 -14.09 -3.97
CA GLU A 69 4.80 -14.00 -4.56
C GLU A 69 5.14 -12.53 -4.84
N LEU A 70 6.25 -12.08 -4.30
CA LEU A 70 6.84 -10.78 -4.61
C LEU A 70 7.97 -11.00 -5.62
N THR A 71 7.90 -10.30 -6.76
CA THR A 71 8.98 -10.27 -7.72
C THR A 71 9.62 -8.88 -7.72
N ASN A 72 10.94 -8.81 -7.52
CA ASN A 72 11.70 -7.61 -7.82
C ASN A 72 11.90 -7.58 -9.35
N ASP A 73 11.21 -6.67 -10.04
CA ASP A 73 11.22 -6.64 -11.50
C ASP A 73 12.54 -6.16 -12.10
N GLU A 74 13.41 -5.54 -11.29
CA GLU A 74 14.71 -5.07 -11.75
C GLU A 74 15.78 -6.16 -11.71
N THR A 75 15.64 -7.13 -10.81
CA THR A 75 16.60 -8.24 -10.64
C THR A 75 16.05 -9.59 -11.05
N GLY A 76 14.72 -9.73 -11.13
CA GLY A 76 14.04 -11.01 -11.33
C GLY A 76 13.96 -11.87 -10.08
N GLU A 77 14.48 -11.39 -8.95
CA GLU A 77 14.44 -12.12 -7.69
C GLU A 77 13.01 -12.27 -7.16
N LYS A 78 12.67 -13.47 -6.71
CA LYS A 78 11.33 -13.79 -6.21
C LYS A 78 11.38 -14.15 -4.74
N HIS A 79 10.39 -13.67 -3.99
CA HIS A 79 10.24 -13.94 -2.57
C HIS A 79 8.83 -14.40 -2.28
N TRP A 80 8.71 -15.40 -1.43
CA TRP A 80 7.41 -15.84 -0.94
C TRP A 80 7.08 -15.10 0.35
N ILE A 81 5.95 -14.40 0.36
CA ILE A 81 5.53 -13.58 1.50
C ILE A 81 4.34 -14.25 2.18
N ALA A 82 4.50 -14.59 3.43
CA ALA A 82 3.51 -15.26 4.27
C ALA A 82 3.31 -14.48 5.59
N PRO A 83 2.30 -14.83 6.40
CA PRO A 83 2.05 -14.11 7.64
C PRO A 83 3.29 -13.99 8.53
N GLY A 84 3.56 -12.79 9.01
CA GLY A 84 4.73 -12.46 9.82
C GLY A 84 5.97 -12.09 9.02
N THR A 85 5.89 -12.08 7.68
CA THR A 85 7.00 -11.67 6.80
C THR A 85 6.83 -10.21 6.41
N MET A 86 7.92 -9.44 6.51
CA MET A 86 7.98 -8.04 6.10
C MET A 86 8.86 -7.91 4.86
N TYR A 87 8.50 -6.96 3.98
CA TYR A 87 9.43 -6.48 2.97
C TYR A 87 9.49 -4.95 2.99
N LEU A 88 10.65 -4.41 2.64
CA LEU A 88 10.94 -2.98 2.64
C LEU A 88 11.39 -2.56 1.25
N LEU A 89 10.67 -1.62 0.66
CA LEU A 89 10.97 -1.03 -0.64
C LEU A 89 11.74 0.28 -0.40
N ASP A 90 13.02 0.18 -0.09
CA ASP A 90 13.88 1.30 0.28
C ASP A 90 14.71 1.85 -0.88
N GLY A 91 14.77 1.12 -1.98
CA GLY A 91 15.51 1.50 -3.20
C GLY A 91 14.62 1.90 -4.37
N HIS A 92 13.34 2.16 -4.13
CA HIS A 92 12.35 2.48 -5.16
C HIS A 92 12.25 1.39 -6.25
N GLU A 93 12.33 0.13 -5.85
CA GLU A 93 12.34 -1.01 -6.77
C GLU A 93 10.96 -1.15 -7.45
N ARG A 94 10.98 -1.36 -8.77
CA ARG A 94 9.79 -1.84 -9.47
C ARG A 94 9.54 -3.28 -9.05
N HIS A 95 8.30 -3.59 -8.71
CA HIS A 95 7.97 -4.90 -8.19
C HIS A 95 6.56 -5.32 -8.61
N THR A 96 6.33 -6.64 -8.56
CA THR A 96 5.03 -7.24 -8.89
C THR A 96 4.61 -8.16 -7.76
N MET A 97 3.34 -8.03 -7.35
CA MET A 97 2.72 -8.90 -6.36
C MET A 97 1.72 -9.82 -7.04
N ARG A 98 1.81 -11.12 -6.74
CA ARG A 98 0.88 -12.15 -7.21
C ARG A 98 0.32 -12.91 -6.01
N PRO A 99 -0.81 -12.45 -5.44
CA PRO A 99 -1.44 -13.13 -4.32
C PRO A 99 -1.97 -14.50 -4.72
N ARG A 100 -1.60 -15.52 -3.97
CA ARG A 100 -2.19 -16.86 -4.11
C ARG A 100 -3.55 -16.94 -3.42
N THR A 101 -3.64 -16.32 -2.25
CA THR A 101 -4.88 -16.13 -1.49
C THR A 101 -5.05 -14.64 -1.27
N ASP A 102 -6.19 -14.18 -0.76
CA ASP A 102 -6.32 -12.79 -0.38
C ASP A 102 -5.19 -12.44 0.59
N PHE A 103 -4.39 -11.45 0.19
CA PHE A 103 -3.19 -11.05 0.91
C PHE A 103 -3.49 -9.78 1.67
N ARG A 104 -3.57 -9.89 2.99
CA ARG A 104 -3.84 -8.77 3.87
C ARG A 104 -2.54 -8.32 4.54
N CYS A 105 -2.25 -7.04 4.42
CA CYS A 105 -1.01 -6.47 4.95
C CYS A 105 -1.24 -5.12 5.59
N VAL A 106 -0.29 -4.75 6.46
CA VAL A 106 -0.20 -3.42 7.06
C VAL A 106 0.99 -2.73 6.43
N CYS A 107 0.77 -1.52 5.90
CA CYS A 107 1.77 -0.77 5.14
C CYS A 107 2.03 0.59 5.76
N VAL A 108 3.29 1.00 5.72
CA VAL A 108 3.73 2.34 6.14
C VAL A 108 4.43 3.01 4.97
N PHE A 109 4.03 4.24 4.64
CA PHE A 109 4.66 5.06 3.61
C PHE A 109 5.32 6.29 4.21
N ASN A 110 6.50 6.62 3.70
CA ASN A 110 7.21 7.87 3.93
C ASN A 110 7.71 8.42 2.56
N PRO A 111 7.38 9.65 2.16
CA PRO A 111 6.48 10.58 2.85
C PRO A 111 5.06 10.03 2.93
N PRO A 112 4.23 10.59 3.82
CA PRO A 112 2.86 10.10 3.98
C PRO A 112 2.01 10.35 2.73
N VAL A 113 1.11 9.43 2.41
CA VAL A 113 0.12 9.62 1.35
C VAL A 113 -1.06 10.44 1.88
N THR A 114 -1.76 11.12 0.96
CA THR A 114 -2.91 11.98 1.31
C THR A 114 -4.21 11.19 1.46
N GLY A 115 -4.26 9.99 0.89
CA GLY A 115 -5.44 9.15 0.83
C GLY A 115 -6.16 9.23 -0.51
N ARG A 116 -5.73 10.12 -1.39
CA ARG A 116 -6.30 10.31 -2.74
C ARG A 116 -5.54 9.54 -3.81
N GLU A 117 -4.38 8.95 -3.45
CA GLU A 117 -3.52 8.27 -4.41
C GLU A 117 -4.11 6.94 -4.85
N ASP A 118 -4.05 6.68 -6.14
CA ASP A 118 -4.14 5.37 -6.75
C ASP A 118 -2.95 5.24 -7.72
N HIS A 119 -2.59 4.03 -8.07
CA HIS A 119 -1.51 3.81 -9.03
C HIS A 119 -1.90 4.43 -10.38
N ASP A 120 -0.95 5.13 -11.00
CA ASP A 120 -1.09 5.59 -12.38
C ASP A 120 -0.89 4.42 -13.35
N GLU A 121 -0.87 4.70 -14.65
CA GLU A 121 -0.70 3.69 -15.70
C GLU A 121 0.64 2.93 -15.61
N ASN A 122 1.63 3.48 -14.90
CA ASN A 122 2.94 2.88 -14.68
C ASN A 122 3.06 2.19 -13.30
N GLY A 123 1.99 2.12 -12.52
CA GLY A 123 1.99 1.54 -11.18
C GLY A 123 2.59 2.45 -10.11
N ILE A 124 2.65 3.76 -10.35
CA ILE A 124 3.27 4.75 -9.48
C ILE A 124 2.20 5.50 -8.70
N TYR A 125 2.43 5.69 -7.39
CA TYR A 125 1.69 6.70 -6.63
C TYR A 125 2.26 8.08 -6.94
N PRO A 126 1.42 9.04 -7.39
CA PRO A 126 1.88 10.42 -7.53
C PRO A 126 2.24 11.01 -6.16
N LEU A 127 3.20 11.90 -6.12
CA LEU A 127 3.53 12.64 -4.91
C LEU A 127 2.52 13.77 -4.75
N LEU A 128 1.50 13.52 -3.93
CA LEU A 128 0.48 14.51 -3.59
C LEU A 128 0.81 15.14 -2.23
N THR A 129 0.41 16.39 -2.05
CA THR A 129 0.56 17.11 -0.79
C THR A 129 -0.80 17.61 -0.31
N GLU A 130 -0.94 17.80 1.00
CA GLU A 130 -2.12 18.46 1.53
C GLU A 130 -2.05 19.95 1.21
N PRO A 131 -3.20 20.60 0.91
CA PRO A 131 -3.23 22.05 0.74
C PRO A 131 -2.79 22.74 2.03
N GLU A 132 -2.03 23.84 1.87
CA GLU A 132 -1.71 24.68 3.02
C GLU A 132 -2.99 25.28 3.60
N GLU A 133 -3.11 25.24 4.92
CA GLU A 133 -4.19 25.96 5.60
C GLU A 133 -3.91 27.47 5.51
N VAL A 134 -4.91 28.19 5.05
CA VAL A 134 -4.85 29.66 4.90
C VAL A 134 -5.35 30.34 6.17
#